data_45786a9440af0424c39162c47a64435e
#
_entry.id   45786a9440af0424c39162c47a64435e
#
_cell.length_a   1.000
_cell.length_b   1.000
_cell.length_c   1.000
_cell.angle_alpha   90.00
_cell.angle_beta   90.00
_cell.angle_gamma   90.00
#
_symmetry.space_group_name_H-M   'P 1'
#
loop_
_entity.id
_entity.type
_entity.pdbx_description
1 polymer ?
#
loop_
_entity_poly.entity_id
_entity_poly.type
_entity_poly.pdbx_seq_one_letter_code
_entity_poly.pdbx_strand_id
1 'polypeptide(L)'
;MHTRSLFPTFVLALFTASCFAAEPESLRFAKILSDHVVLQQGKPITIWGWAKPGTAVKVTLTQDAASGKKAEDEAGLEGKADEGGDYSVTVRYVEKNPPRLQEQTLSAKADKQGRWSVSFPPAKASFLPTWVIARGDDEIALVRNALIGEVWICAGQSNMGWSGFNRKGRESGSADFPGLRYVAWEDS
;
A
#
# COMPACT_ATOMS: atom_id res chain seq x y z
N MET A 1 -69.93 34.36 27.98
CA MET A 1 -68.45 34.56 28.05
C MET A 1 -67.83 33.19 28.07
N HIS A 2 -67.34 32.66 26.92
CA HIS A 2 -66.66 31.38 26.83
C HIS A 2 -65.17 31.64 26.58
N THR A 3 -64.34 31.42 27.56
CA THR A 3 -62.91 31.46 27.44
C THR A 3 -62.41 30.14 26.92
N ARG A 4 -61.85 30.14 25.69
CA ARG A 4 -61.15 28.99 25.07
C ARG A 4 -59.71 29.01 25.56
N SER A 5 -59.32 28.01 26.33
CA SER A 5 -57.92 27.72 26.71
C SER A 5 -57.23 27.05 25.51
N LEU A 6 -56.18 27.68 24.96
CA LEU A 6 -55.25 27.14 23.98
C LEU A 6 -54.08 26.50 24.71
N PHE A 7 -53.99 25.16 24.68
CA PHE A 7 -52.78 24.43 25.08
C PHE A 7 -51.82 24.34 23.89
N PRO A 8 -50.55 24.76 24.03
CA PRO A 8 -49.58 24.54 22.99
C PRO A 8 -49.14 23.09 23.01
N THR A 9 -49.37 22.39 21.91
CA THR A 9 -48.83 21.02 21.68
C THR A 9 -47.35 21.13 21.38
N PHE A 10 -46.51 20.72 22.29
CA PHE A 10 -45.06 20.62 22.10
C PHE A 10 -44.75 19.33 21.33
N VAL A 11 -44.42 19.45 20.04
CA VAL A 11 -43.95 18.33 19.24
C VAL A 11 -42.45 18.13 19.51
N LEU A 12 -42.16 17.12 20.30
CA LEU A 12 -40.79 16.70 20.57
C LEU A 12 -40.29 15.88 19.34
N ALA A 13 -39.53 16.52 18.44
CA ALA A 13 -38.85 15.82 17.34
C ALA A 13 -37.67 15.03 17.91
N LEU A 14 -37.83 13.70 18.00
CA LEU A 14 -36.73 12.81 18.26
C LEU A 14 -35.83 12.77 17.01
N PHE A 15 -34.71 13.46 17.04
CA PHE A 15 -33.61 13.27 16.10
C PHE A 15 -32.91 11.95 16.45
N THR A 16 -33.25 10.87 15.77
CA THR A 16 -32.44 9.65 15.79
C THR A 16 -31.17 9.91 15.00
N ALA A 17 -30.08 10.20 15.70
CA ALA A 17 -28.75 10.20 15.09
C ALA A 17 -28.47 8.76 14.64
N SER A 18 -28.67 8.48 13.36
CA SER A 18 -28.16 7.24 12.73
C SER A 18 -26.64 7.29 12.81
N CYS A 19 -26.09 6.63 13.79
CA CYS A 19 -24.66 6.35 13.85
C CYS A 19 -24.38 5.38 12.69
N PHE A 20 -23.93 5.91 11.55
CA PHE A 20 -23.34 5.08 10.51
C PHE A 20 -22.09 4.45 11.13
N ALA A 21 -22.23 3.23 11.62
CA ALA A 21 -21.09 2.40 11.92
C ALA A 21 -20.37 2.19 10.59
N ALA A 22 -19.19 2.77 10.43
CA ALA A 22 -18.31 2.43 9.34
C ALA A 22 -18.12 0.90 9.35
N GLU A 23 -18.32 0.24 8.22
CA GLU A 23 -18.02 -1.18 8.07
C GLU A 23 -16.61 -1.42 8.62
N PRO A 24 -16.41 -2.49 9.43
CA PRO A 24 -15.10 -2.76 10.01
C PRO A 24 -14.10 -2.94 8.87
N GLU A 25 -13.13 -2.04 8.80
CA GLU A 25 -12.12 -2.09 7.75
C GLU A 25 -11.35 -3.40 7.80
N SER A 26 -11.26 -4.09 6.64
CA SER A 26 -10.42 -5.27 6.48
C SER A 26 -8.94 -4.90 6.58
N LEU A 27 -8.09 -5.88 6.90
CA LEU A 27 -6.64 -5.67 6.94
C LEU A 27 -6.12 -5.26 5.55
N ARG A 28 -5.55 -4.08 5.45
CA ARG A 28 -4.99 -3.55 4.21
C ARG A 28 -3.83 -2.59 4.46
N PHE A 29 -2.97 -2.49 3.48
CA PHE A 29 -1.95 -1.44 3.43
C PHE A 29 -2.52 -0.11 2.94
N ALA A 30 -1.78 0.97 3.18
CA ALA A 30 -2.04 2.24 2.52
C ALA A 30 -1.86 2.10 0.99
N LYS A 31 -2.68 2.78 0.20
CA LYS A 31 -2.68 2.66 -1.27
C LYS A 31 -1.32 2.86 -1.93
N ILE A 32 -0.46 3.70 -1.34
CA ILE A 32 0.91 3.91 -1.82
C ILE A 32 1.81 2.70 -1.59
N LEU A 33 1.48 1.82 -0.66
CA LEU A 33 2.18 0.57 -0.38
C LEU A 33 1.49 -0.55 -1.19
N SER A 34 1.68 -0.52 -2.48
CA SER A 34 1.16 -1.52 -3.43
C SER A 34 2.27 -2.39 -3.99
N ASP A 35 1.91 -3.42 -4.74
CA ASP A 35 2.88 -4.23 -5.47
C ASP A 35 3.82 -3.35 -6.28
N HIS A 36 5.07 -3.77 -6.37
CA HIS A 36 6.15 -3.04 -7.07
C HIS A 36 6.56 -1.70 -6.46
N VAL A 37 6.18 -1.38 -5.23
CA VAL A 37 6.62 -0.15 -4.56
C VAL A 37 8.15 -0.13 -4.36
N VAL A 38 8.72 1.07 -4.31
CA VAL A 38 10.10 1.29 -3.85
C VAL A 38 10.07 1.84 -2.43
N LEU A 39 10.73 1.15 -1.52
CA LEU A 39 10.91 1.55 -0.12
C LEU A 39 12.22 2.35 0.00
N GLN A 40 12.17 3.50 0.66
CA GLN A 40 13.33 4.39 0.77
C GLN A 40 14.49 3.72 1.50
N GLN A 41 15.66 3.67 0.86
CA GLN A 41 16.89 3.21 1.49
C GLN A 41 17.43 4.20 2.55
N GLY A 42 18.25 3.71 3.47
CA GLY A 42 18.99 4.54 4.43
C GLY A 42 18.13 5.30 5.43
N LYS A 43 16.82 5.11 5.40
CA LYS A 43 15.84 5.67 6.33
C LYS A 43 15.03 4.55 6.98
N PRO A 44 14.44 4.74 8.16
CA PRO A 44 13.49 3.79 8.71
C PRO A 44 12.37 3.49 7.71
N ILE A 45 12.12 2.20 7.46
CA ILE A 45 11.08 1.76 6.52
C ILE A 45 9.76 1.69 7.29
N THR A 46 8.91 2.69 7.10
CA THR A 46 7.60 2.75 7.74
C THR A 46 6.54 2.10 6.85
N ILE A 47 5.88 1.09 7.40
CA ILE A 47 4.77 0.37 6.77
C ILE A 47 3.51 0.64 7.60
N TRP A 48 2.41 1.00 6.92
CA TRP A 48 1.17 1.34 7.61
C TRP A 48 -0.07 0.96 6.80
N GLY A 49 -1.20 0.95 7.47
CA GLY A 49 -2.47 0.61 6.87
C GLY A 49 -3.63 0.65 7.84
N TRP A 50 -4.65 -0.10 7.53
CA TRP A 50 -5.89 -0.19 8.32
C TRP A 50 -6.23 -1.63 8.61
N ALA A 51 -6.94 -1.84 9.69
CA ALA A 51 -7.52 -3.11 10.13
C ALA A 51 -8.69 -2.81 11.07
N LYS A 52 -9.41 -3.81 11.49
CA LYS A 52 -10.42 -3.64 12.57
C LYS A 52 -9.77 -3.04 13.81
N PRO A 53 -10.40 -2.05 14.47
CA PRO A 53 -9.87 -1.48 15.70
C PRO A 53 -9.52 -2.55 16.73
N GLY A 54 -8.32 -2.47 17.29
CA GLY A 54 -7.83 -3.41 18.29
C GLY A 54 -7.14 -4.66 17.74
N THR A 55 -7.19 -4.92 16.44
CA THR A 55 -6.48 -6.05 15.80
C THR A 55 -4.97 -5.95 16.04
N ALA A 56 -4.37 -7.06 16.45
CA ALA A 56 -2.93 -7.21 16.54
C ALA A 56 -2.38 -7.56 15.15
N VAL A 57 -1.69 -6.62 14.50
CA VAL A 57 -1.13 -6.80 13.17
C VAL A 57 0.34 -7.15 13.29
N LYS A 58 0.75 -8.28 12.69
CA LYS A 58 2.15 -8.67 12.52
C LYS A 58 2.57 -8.37 11.09
N VAL A 59 3.64 -7.60 10.94
CA VAL A 59 4.19 -7.23 9.63
C VAL A 59 5.55 -7.85 9.47
N THR A 60 5.72 -8.65 8.43
CA THR A 60 6.98 -9.29 8.06
C THR A 60 7.54 -8.64 6.80
N LEU A 61 8.80 -8.27 6.84
CA LEU A 61 9.59 -7.78 5.71
C LEU A 61 10.63 -8.86 5.38
N THR A 62 10.56 -9.44 4.19
CA THR A 62 11.44 -10.55 3.79
C THR A 62 11.82 -10.48 2.31
N GLN A 63 13.02 -10.97 1.98
CA GLN A 63 13.49 -11.22 0.62
C GLN A 63 13.55 -12.74 0.33
N ASP A 64 12.99 -13.55 1.21
CA ASP A 64 12.83 -14.97 0.96
C ASP A 64 11.58 -15.22 0.11
N ALA A 65 11.79 -15.62 -1.14
CA ALA A 65 10.72 -15.93 -2.07
C ALA A 65 9.82 -17.09 -1.59
N ALA A 66 10.37 -18.04 -0.82
CA ALA A 66 9.59 -19.14 -0.28
C ALA A 66 8.59 -18.65 0.78
N SER A 67 9.02 -17.76 1.67
CA SER A 67 8.14 -17.13 2.67
C SER A 67 7.05 -16.29 2.01
N GLY A 68 7.42 -15.52 0.96
CA GLY A 68 6.47 -14.72 0.20
C GLY A 68 5.43 -15.59 -0.50
N LYS A 69 5.87 -16.63 -1.20
CA LYS A 69 4.97 -17.56 -1.91
C LYS A 69 4.03 -18.28 -0.94
N LYS A 70 4.54 -18.73 0.20
CA LYS A 70 3.69 -19.36 1.24
C LYS A 70 2.57 -18.41 1.69
N ALA A 71 2.87 -17.13 1.86
CA ALA A 71 1.87 -16.14 2.24
C ALA A 71 0.83 -15.90 1.13
N GLU A 72 1.21 -15.98 -0.15
CA GLU A 72 0.27 -15.94 -1.28
C GLU A 72 -0.68 -17.13 -1.27
N ASP A 73 -0.14 -18.34 -1.08
CA ASP A 73 -0.91 -19.56 -1.03
C ASP A 73 -1.91 -19.54 0.15
N GLU A 74 -1.48 -19.07 1.33
CA GLU A 74 -2.35 -18.90 2.51
C GLU A 74 -3.43 -17.82 2.29
N ALA A 75 -3.14 -16.78 1.52
CA ALA A 75 -4.10 -15.73 1.18
C ALA A 75 -5.08 -16.16 0.07
N GLY A 76 -4.90 -17.35 -0.52
CA GLY A 76 -5.73 -17.84 -1.62
C GLY A 76 -5.57 -17.04 -2.92
N LEU A 77 -4.43 -16.39 -3.09
CA LEU A 77 -4.11 -15.64 -4.30
C LEU A 77 -3.59 -16.61 -5.36
N GLU A 78 -4.43 -17.00 -6.31
CA GLU A 78 -3.99 -17.70 -7.50
C GLU A 78 -3.09 -16.78 -8.34
N GLY A 79 -1.83 -17.18 -8.53
CA GLY A 79 -0.92 -16.50 -9.44
C GLY A 79 -1.38 -16.69 -10.88
N LYS A 80 -2.24 -15.81 -11.39
CA LYS A 80 -2.43 -15.68 -12.84
C LYS A 80 -1.19 -14.99 -13.39
N ALA A 81 -0.44 -15.69 -14.22
CA ALA A 81 0.50 -15.04 -15.12
C ALA A 81 -0.27 -13.97 -15.91
N ASP A 82 0.19 -12.72 -15.81
CA ASP A 82 -0.39 -11.63 -16.55
C ASP A 82 -0.18 -11.89 -18.04
N GLU A 83 -1.26 -12.17 -18.77
CA GLU A 83 -1.24 -12.37 -20.22
C GLU A 83 -1.12 -11.04 -21.00
N GLY A 84 -0.98 -9.94 -20.31
CA GLY A 84 -0.65 -8.66 -20.89
C GLY A 84 0.84 -8.62 -21.22
N GLY A 85 1.20 -8.89 -22.47
CA GLY A 85 2.56 -8.95 -23.01
C GLY A 85 3.49 -7.82 -22.54
N ASP A 86 3.82 -7.83 -21.29
CA ASP A 86 4.79 -6.94 -20.69
C ASP A 86 6.18 -7.40 -21.14
N TYR A 87 6.78 -6.61 -22.03
CA TYR A 87 8.13 -6.81 -22.50
C TYR A 87 9.11 -6.55 -21.36
N SER A 88 9.30 -7.52 -20.49
CA SER A 88 10.34 -7.46 -19.48
C SER A 88 11.71 -7.57 -20.16
N VAL A 89 12.33 -6.44 -20.45
CA VAL A 89 13.77 -6.43 -20.71
C VAL A 89 14.46 -6.74 -19.39
N THR A 90 14.81 -8.00 -19.22
CA THR A 90 15.59 -8.45 -18.07
C THR A 90 17.00 -7.87 -18.18
N VAL A 91 17.21 -6.65 -17.71
CA VAL A 91 18.56 -6.17 -17.44
C VAL A 91 19.05 -6.98 -16.25
N ARG A 92 19.81 -8.02 -16.52
CA ARG A 92 20.46 -8.81 -15.47
C ARG A 92 21.60 -7.97 -14.88
N TYR A 93 21.27 -7.14 -13.90
CA TYR A 93 22.28 -6.69 -12.96
C TYR A 93 22.67 -7.91 -12.12
N VAL A 94 23.73 -8.60 -12.54
CA VAL A 94 24.33 -9.64 -11.71
C VAL A 94 25.21 -8.93 -10.68
N GLU A 95 24.61 -8.41 -9.64
CA GLU A 95 25.35 -8.03 -8.46
C GLU A 95 25.85 -9.33 -7.81
N LYS A 96 27.16 -9.53 -7.82
CA LYS A 96 27.75 -10.66 -7.10
C LYS A 96 27.53 -10.42 -5.61
N ASN A 97 26.63 -11.19 -4.99
CA ASN A 97 26.19 -11.08 -3.61
C ASN A 97 25.43 -9.78 -3.26
N PRO A 98 24.21 -9.57 -3.78
CA PRO A 98 23.40 -8.45 -3.36
C PRO A 98 23.15 -8.50 -1.84
N PRO A 99 23.20 -7.35 -1.14
CA PRO A 99 22.90 -7.32 0.27
C PRO A 99 21.49 -7.85 0.51
N ARG A 100 21.39 -8.97 1.19
CA ARG A 100 20.09 -9.54 1.57
C ARG A 100 19.59 -8.90 2.84
N LEU A 101 18.33 -8.51 2.83
CA LEU A 101 17.62 -8.17 4.03
C LEU A 101 17.37 -9.46 4.83
N GLN A 102 17.75 -9.46 6.10
CA GLN A 102 17.31 -10.52 7.00
C GLN A 102 15.80 -10.35 7.24
N GLU A 103 15.08 -11.46 7.27
CA GLU A 103 13.67 -11.44 7.61
C GLU A 103 13.45 -10.79 8.97
N GLN A 104 12.54 -9.84 9.04
CA GLN A 104 12.18 -9.15 10.25
C GLN A 104 10.67 -9.13 10.40
N THR A 105 10.19 -9.33 11.61
CA THR A 105 8.76 -9.24 11.94
C THR A 105 8.57 -8.26 13.08
N LEU A 106 7.70 -7.27 12.86
CA LEU A 106 7.26 -6.31 13.86
C LEU A 106 5.77 -6.43 14.09
N SER A 107 5.31 -5.98 15.24
CA SER A 107 3.89 -6.01 15.59
C SER A 107 3.40 -4.63 15.97
N ALA A 108 2.18 -4.32 15.57
CA ALA A 108 1.44 -3.14 15.97
C ALA A 108 0.00 -3.53 16.34
N LYS A 109 -0.67 -2.67 17.08
CA LYS A 109 -2.11 -2.80 17.34
C LYS A 109 -2.84 -1.67 16.63
N ALA A 110 -3.89 -2.01 15.88
CA ALA A 110 -4.74 -1.02 15.25
C ALA A 110 -5.41 -0.12 16.30
N ASP A 111 -5.35 1.19 16.09
CA ASP A 111 -5.95 2.19 16.98
C ASP A 111 -7.49 2.19 16.90
N LYS A 112 -8.13 3.12 17.58
CA LYS A 112 -9.61 3.26 17.57
C LYS A 112 -10.17 3.63 16.20
N GLN A 113 -9.35 4.18 15.32
CA GLN A 113 -9.66 4.50 13.92
C GLN A 113 -9.22 3.39 12.96
N GLY A 114 -8.78 2.25 13.49
CA GLY A 114 -8.32 1.11 12.71
C GLY A 114 -6.91 1.29 12.11
N ARG A 115 -6.18 2.37 12.39
CA ARG A 115 -4.87 2.63 11.81
C ARG A 115 -3.79 1.85 12.56
N TRP A 116 -2.87 1.28 11.82
CA TRP A 116 -1.69 0.63 12.37
C TRP A 116 -0.43 1.06 11.60
N SER A 117 0.72 1.03 12.26
CA SER A 117 2.01 1.26 11.61
C SER A 117 3.13 0.54 12.35
N VAL A 118 4.15 0.15 11.61
CA VAL A 118 5.42 -0.37 12.12
C VAL A 118 6.57 0.35 11.40
N SER A 119 7.75 0.40 12.03
CA SER A 119 8.93 1.02 11.43
C SER A 119 10.11 0.07 11.55
N PHE A 120 10.56 -0.46 10.41
CA PHE A 120 11.74 -1.31 10.33
C PHE A 120 13.02 -0.46 10.32
N PRO A 121 14.16 -1.02 10.75
CA PRO A 121 15.45 -0.36 10.63
C PRO A 121 15.76 0.02 9.18
N PRO A 122 16.63 1.04 8.98
CA PRO A 122 17.12 1.38 7.65
C PRO A 122 17.78 0.20 6.96
N ALA A 123 17.50 0.05 5.66
CA ALA A 123 18.14 -0.96 4.82
C ALA A 123 18.92 -0.31 3.68
N LYS A 124 19.88 -1.04 3.12
CA LYS A 124 20.63 -0.64 1.92
C LYS A 124 19.79 -0.92 0.67
N ALA A 125 20.06 -0.19 -0.41
CA ALA A 125 19.46 -0.46 -1.71
C ALA A 125 19.63 -1.92 -2.10
N SER A 126 18.58 -2.50 -2.67
CA SER A 126 18.58 -3.88 -3.12
C SER A 126 17.57 -4.07 -4.25
N PHE A 127 18.01 -4.70 -5.34
CA PHE A 127 17.16 -5.13 -6.43
C PHE A 127 16.51 -6.51 -6.20
N LEU A 128 16.78 -7.13 -5.05
CA LEU A 128 16.10 -8.36 -4.68
C LEU A 128 14.65 -8.07 -4.35
N PRO A 129 13.71 -8.80 -4.96
CA PRO A 129 12.29 -8.67 -4.64
C PRO A 129 12.06 -8.83 -3.14
N THR A 130 11.38 -7.86 -2.55
CA THR A 130 11.03 -7.83 -1.14
C THR A 130 9.53 -8.02 -1.00
N TRP A 131 9.13 -8.84 -0.05
CA TRP A 131 7.75 -9.07 0.32
C TRP A 131 7.43 -8.31 1.60
N VAL A 132 6.29 -7.64 1.63
CA VAL A 132 5.74 -7.08 2.85
C VAL A 132 4.45 -7.81 3.15
N ILE A 133 4.41 -8.51 4.27
CA ILE A 133 3.33 -9.42 4.63
C ILE A 133 2.72 -8.92 5.92
N ALA A 134 1.46 -8.50 5.90
CA ALA A 134 0.72 -8.18 7.11
C ALA A 134 -0.28 -9.30 7.44
N ARG A 135 -0.30 -9.73 8.69
CA ARG A 135 -1.25 -10.71 9.23
C ARG A 135 -1.95 -10.13 10.46
N GLY A 136 -3.25 -10.25 10.48
CA GLY A 136 -4.06 -9.84 11.63
C GLY A 136 -5.37 -10.59 11.66
N ASP A 137 -5.72 -11.16 12.82
CA ASP A 137 -6.80 -12.12 12.97
C ASP A 137 -6.68 -13.23 11.91
N ASP A 138 -7.71 -13.45 11.08
CA ASP A 138 -7.69 -14.44 9.99
C ASP A 138 -7.40 -13.80 8.61
N GLU A 139 -6.94 -12.54 8.58
CA GLU A 139 -6.71 -11.79 7.35
C GLU A 139 -5.21 -11.68 7.03
N ILE A 140 -4.89 -11.70 5.73
CA ILE A 140 -3.54 -11.50 5.20
C ILE A 140 -3.60 -10.43 4.11
N ALA A 141 -2.69 -9.43 4.21
CA ALA A 141 -2.44 -8.47 3.16
C ALA A 141 -0.98 -8.59 2.69
N LEU A 142 -0.77 -8.43 1.38
CA LEU A 142 0.52 -8.63 0.73
C LEU A 142 0.90 -7.41 -0.12
N VAL A 143 2.18 -7.07 -0.10
CA VAL A 143 2.84 -6.24 -1.10
C VAL A 143 3.97 -7.07 -1.68
N ARG A 144 3.93 -7.28 -3.00
CA ARG A 144 4.86 -8.14 -3.72
C ARG A 144 5.90 -7.32 -4.46
N ASN A 145 7.06 -7.93 -4.64
CA ASN A 145 8.10 -7.37 -5.49
C ASN A 145 8.42 -5.90 -5.16
N ALA A 146 8.39 -5.52 -3.88
CA ALA A 146 8.91 -4.23 -3.44
C ALA A 146 10.43 -4.21 -3.65
N LEU A 147 10.99 -3.05 -3.97
CA LEU A 147 12.44 -2.83 -4.00
C LEU A 147 12.84 -1.90 -2.87
N ILE A 148 14.12 -1.92 -2.51
CA ILE A 148 14.70 -0.94 -1.60
C ILE A 148 15.62 -0.04 -2.41
N GLY A 149 15.35 1.27 -2.44
CA GLY A 149 16.07 2.20 -3.29
C GLY A 149 15.81 3.65 -2.98
N GLU A 150 16.13 4.53 -3.92
CA GLU A 150 15.84 5.96 -3.79
C GLU A 150 14.41 6.25 -4.24
N VAL A 151 13.72 7.06 -3.46
CA VAL A 151 12.37 7.55 -3.76
C VAL A 151 12.44 9.03 -4.05
N TRP A 152 12.00 9.43 -5.25
CA TRP A 152 11.98 10.82 -5.70
C TRP A 152 10.53 11.28 -5.86
N ILE A 153 10.25 12.50 -5.43
CA ILE A 153 8.98 13.16 -5.68
C ILE A 153 9.19 14.12 -6.85
N CYS A 154 8.53 13.83 -7.97
CA CYS A 154 8.52 14.70 -9.14
C CYS A 154 7.24 15.53 -9.10
N ALA A 155 7.38 16.84 -8.92
CA ALA A 155 6.27 17.77 -8.88
C ALA A 155 6.56 18.97 -9.79
N GLY A 156 5.52 19.56 -10.38
CA GLY A 156 5.67 20.69 -11.28
C GLY A 156 4.32 21.20 -11.75
N GLN A 157 4.36 22.02 -12.80
CA GLN A 157 3.18 22.58 -13.45
C GLN A 157 2.70 21.66 -14.60
N SER A 158 1.84 22.21 -15.47
CA SER A 158 1.20 21.51 -16.60
C SER A 158 2.14 20.66 -17.47
N ASN A 159 3.42 21.02 -17.56
CA ASN A 159 4.41 20.25 -18.31
C ASN A 159 4.72 18.88 -17.71
N MET A 160 4.37 18.64 -16.45
CA MET A 160 4.53 17.34 -15.82
C MET A 160 3.56 16.29 -16.38
N GLY A 161 2.44 16.73 -16.95
CA GLY A 161 1.49 15.86 -17.64
C GLY A 161 1.91 15.46 -19.07
N TRP A 162 3.05 15.97 -19.55
CA TRP A 162 3.55 15.62 -20.87
C TRP A 162 4.34 14.31 -20.78
N SER A 163 3.71 13.24 -21.21
CA SER A 163 4.47 12.01 -21.48
C SER A 163 5.43 12.29 -22.64
N GLY A 164 6.70 11.93 -22.50
CA GLY A 164 7.72 12.08 -23.55
C GLY A 164 7.39 11.37 -24.86
N PHE A 165 6.29 10.61 -24.90
CA PHE A 165 5.80 9.85 -26.03
C PHE A 165 5.24 10.68 -27.18
N ASN A 166 4.90 11.96 -26.99
CA ASN A 166 4.22 12.78 -27.99
C ASN A 166 5.13 13.71 -28.80
N ARG A 167 6.43 13.65 -28.69
CA ARG A 167 7.33 14.37 -29.57
C ARG A 167 7.69 13.52 -30.78
N LYS A 168 6.83 13.61 -31.85
CA LYS A 168 7.17 13.32 -33.26
C LYS A 168 8.26 12.25 -33.43
N GLY A 169 7.93 10.97 -33.28
CA GLY A 169 8.76 9.87 -33.76
C GLY A 169 10.18 9.77 -33.17
N ARG A 170 10.51 10.52 -32.13
CA ARG A 170 11.60 10.14 -31.26
C ARG A 170 11.04 9.09 -30.31
N GLU A 171 11.18 7.86 -30.71
CA GLU A 171 11.23 6.76 -29.78
C GLU A 171 12.24 7.17 -28.72
N SER A 172 11.75 7.62 -27.54
CA SER A 172 12.55 7.49 -26.34
C SER A 172 12.86 6.01 -26.31
N GLY A 173 14.07 5.65 -26.71
CA GLY A 173 14.48 4.25 -26.81
C GLY A 173 13.98 3.58 -25.55
N SER A 174 13.32 2.44 -25.67
CA SER A 174 12.60 1.76 -24.60
C SER A 174 13.39 1.84 -23.30
N ALA A 175 13.04 2.83 -22.48
CA ALA A 175 13.67 3.02 -21.19
C ALA A 175 13.00 2.08 -20.19
N ASP A 176 12.99 0.80 -20.54
CA ASP A 176 12.51 -0.22 -19.66
C ASP A 176 13.60 -0.55 -18.64
N PHE A 177 13.57 0.21 -17.54
CA PHE A 177 14.45 -0.01 -16.41
C PHE A 177 13.65 -0.72 -15.30
N PRO A 178 13.79 -2.03 -15.14
CA PRO A 178 13.03 -2.77 -14.10
C PRO A 178 13.21 -2.24 -12.69
N GLY A 179 14.31 -1.51 -12.45
CA GLY A 179 14.58 -0.82 -11.18
C GLY A 179 13.95 0.57 -11.06
N LEU A 180 13.42 1.15 -12.16
CA LEU A 180 12.76 2.45 -12.14
C LEU A 180 11.24 2.23 -12.14
N ARG A 181 10.61 2.63 -11.06
CA ARG A 181 9.16 2.49 -10.87
C ARG A 181 8.57 3.85 -10.59
N TYR A 182 7.39 4.11 -11.12
CA TYR A 182 6.70 5.37 -10.86
C TYR A 182 5.26 5.11 -10.44
N VAL A 183 4.75 6.00 -9.61
CA VAL A 183 3.33 6.08 -9.26
C VAL A 183 2.84 7.44 -9.76
N ALA A 184 1.87 7.42 -10.67
CA ALA A 184 1.16 8.63 -11.04
C ALA A 184 0.02 8.86 -10.03
N TRP A 185 -0.08 10.07 -9.51
CA TRP A 185 -1.21 10.50 -8.72
C TRP A 185 -2.20 11.19 -9.66
N GLU A 186 -3.32 10.55 -9.90
CA GLU A 186 -4.44 11.18 -10.59
C GLU A 186 -5.47 11.58 -9.55
N ASP A 187 -5.87 12.86 -9.56
CA ASP A 187 -7.00 13.32 -8.75
C ASP A 187 -8.26 12.69 -9.32
N SER A 188 -8.89 11.84 -8.52
CA SER A 188 -10.16 11.18 -8.82
C SER A 188 -11.33 11.95 -8.23
#